data_dfee0cd854bbaf0cada5d9e02ddf669e
#
_entry.id   dfee0cd854bbaf0cada5d9e02ddf669e
#
_cell.length_a   1.000
_cell.length_b   1.000
_cell.length_c   1.000
_cell.angle_alpha   90.00
_cell.angle_beta   90.00
_cell.angle_gamma   90.00
#
_symmetry.space_group_name_H-M   'P 1'
#
loop_
_entity.id
_entity.type
_entity.pdbx_description
1 polymer ?
#
loop_
_entity_poly.entity_id
_entity_poly.type
_entity_poly.pdbx_seq_one_letter_code
_entity_poly.pdbx_strand_id
1 'polypeptide(L)'
;MMGRLSRDQGQLFYCFNLDEVVPEDHSVRAIAAVLDLSWVHGELAPHYSAIGRPSIDPVLMIRMLIVGYVFAIRSERALCREVQVNLAYRWFCGLGIEDKIPDHSVFSRARNERFHNHDVFRRVFERVVAACIAAGLVGGEGFAVDASLIEADANKSRSIPGSQWNKDIDPERATRAVSEYLATLDDAAYGAATPVIPKFVSPSDPAAQWRVR
;
A
#
# COMPACT_ATOMS: atom_id res chain seq x y z
N MET A 1 -31.36 -34.81 18.13
CA MET A 1 -32.45 -34.21 17.31
C MET A 1 -31.81 -33.36 16.24
N MET A 2 -32.19 -33.51 14.96
CA MET A 2 -31.62 -32.74 13.86
C MET A 2 -32.24 -31.35 13.86
N GLY A 3 -31.39 -30.27 13.94
CA GLY A 3 -31.86 -28.90 13.80
C GLY A 3 -32.33 -28.59 12.37
N ARG A 4 -33.31 -27.72 12.20
CA ARG A 4 -33.76 -27.21 10.90
C ARG A 4 -33.65 -25.68 10.91
N LEU A 5 -33.01 -25.12 9.89
CA LEU A 5 -32.95 -23.68 9.70
C LEU A 5 -34.22 -23.15 9.06
N SER A 6 -34.77 -22.08 9.61
CA SER A 6 -35.71 -21.23 8.87
C SER A 6 -34.94 -20.53 7.77
N ARG A 7 -35.38 -20.62 6.53
CA ARG A 7 -34.70 -19.97 5.38
C ARG A 7 -35.32 -18.62 5.06
N ASP A 8 -36.04 -18.04 6.00
CA ASP A 8 -36.62 -16.71 5.81
C ASP A 8 -35.56 -15.63 6.03
N GLN A 9 -35.16 -15.02 4.94
CA GLN A 9 -34.23 -13.89 4.90
C GLN A 9 -34.95 -12.59 4.50
N GLY A 10 -36.28 -12.61 4.51
CA GLY A 10 -37.10 -11.52 4.01
C GLY A 10 -37.48 -10.46 5.04
N GLN A 11 -36.79 -10.38 6.17
CA GLN A 11 -37.02 -9.31 7.14
C GLN A 11 -36.72 -7.92 6.53
N LEU A 12 -37.73 -7.02 6.63
CA LEU A 12 -37.60 -5.64 6.14
C LEU A 12 -36.74 -4.75 7.04
N PHE A 13 -36.68 -5.08 8.33
CA PHE A 13 -35.92 -4.29 9.30
C PHE A 13 -35.04 -5.20 10.17
N TYR A 14 -33.78 -4.87 10.24
CA TYR A 14 -32.81 -5.49 11.13
C TYR A 14 -32.31 -4.43 12.11
N CYS A 15 -32.47 -4.68 13.41
CA CYS A 15 -31.87 -3.83 14.46
C CYS A 15 -30.64 -4.54 14.99
N PHE A 16 -29.45 -4.06 14.60
CA PHE A 16 -28.20 -4.56 15.13
C PHE A 16 -27.11 -3.47 15.06
N ASN A 17 -26.15 -3.58 15.96
CA ASN A 17 -24.97 -2.73 15.98
C ASN A 17 -23.78 -3.52 15.43
N LEU A 18 -23.04 -2.96 14.47
CA LEU A 18 -21.85 -3.61 13.91
C LEU A 18 -20.81 -3.92 15.00
N ASP A 19 -20.72 -3.10 16.01
CA ASP A 19 -19.80 -3.32 17.12
C ASP A 19 -20.15 -4.56 17.96
N GLU A 20 -21.42 -4.88 18.08
CA GLU A 20 -21.89 -6.07 18.78
C GLU A 20 -21.80 -7.34 17.94
N VAL A 21 -21.89 -7.19 16.60
CA VAL A 21 -21.88 -8.32 15.67
C VAL A 21 -20.47 -8.83 15.39
N VAL A 22 -19.49 -7.94 15.38
CA VAL A 22 -18.09 -8.33 15.18
C VAL A 22 -17.54 -8.94 16.46
N PRO A 23 -17.06 -10.21 16.46
CA PRO A 23 -16.53 -10.87 17.65
C PRO A 23 -15.38 -10.08 18.30
N GLU A 24 -15.32 -10.09 19.62
CA GLU A 24 -14.30 -9.36 20.37
C GLU A 24 -12.88 -9.87 20.10
N ASP A 25 -12.73 -11.15 19.82
CA ASP A 25 -11.46 -11.81 19.49
C ASP A 25 -11.06 -11.68 18.03
N HIS A 26 -11.87 -10.99 17.21
CA HIS A 26 -11.54 -10.80 15.80
C HIS A 26 -10.30 -9.91 15.63
N SER A 27 -9.34 -10.35 14.79
CA SER A 27 -8.05 -9.67 14.57
C SER A 27 -8.17 -8.20 14.17
N VAL A 28 -9.24 -7.79 13.47
CA VAL A 28 -9.45 -6.39 13.11
C VAL A 28 -9.63 -5.48 14.32
N ARG A 29 -10.16 -6.01 15.45
CA ARG A 29 -10.28 -5.22 16.69
C ARG A 29 -8.92 -4.93 17.31
N ALA A 30 -8.05 -5.93 17.37
CA ALA A 30 -6.68 -5.75 17.86
C ALA A 30 -5.92 -4.71 17.02
N ILE A 31 -6.08 -4.76 15.70
CA ILE A 31 -5.47 -3.79 14.78
C ILE A 31 -6.06 -2.39 15.02
N ALA A 32 -7.38 -2.28 15.12
CA ALA A 32 -8.06 -1.00 15.32
C ALA A 32 -7.64 -0.31 16.63
N ALA A 33 -7.38 -1.10 17.69
CA ALA A 33 -6.99 -0.60 18.99
C ALA A 33 -5.60 0.09 19.00
N VAL A 34 -4.69 -0.31 18.11
CA VAL A 34 -3.33 0.24 18.04
C VAL A 34 -3.13 1.21 16.86
N LEU A 35 -4.07 1.26 15.94
CA LEU A 35 -3.95 2.04 14.70
C LEU A 35 -4.42 3.48 14.90
N ASP A 36 -3.49 4.41 15.04
CA ASP A 36 -3.78 5.85 15.04
C ASP A 36 -3.63 6.43 13.64
N LEU A 37 -4.74 6.88 13.06
CA LEU A 37 -4.83 7.56 11.77
C LEU A 37 -5.36 8.99 11.89
N SER A 38 -5.40 9.56 13.09
CA SER A 38 -5.94 10.92 13.36
C SER A 38 -5.21 12.02 12.58
N TRP A 39 -3.94 11.83 12.29
CA TRP A 39 -3.07 12.76 11.57
C TRP A 39 -3.30 12.80 10.05
N VAL A 40 -3.89 11.75 9.48
CA VAL A 40 -3.96 11.53 8.02
C VAL A 40 -4.69 12.65 7.29
N HIS A 41 -5.83 13.08 7.82
CA HIS A 41 -6.60 14.17 7.20
C HIS A 41 -5.82 15.49 7.18
N GLY A 42 -5.12 15.82 8.27
CA GLY A 42 -4.34 17.05 8.36
C GLY A 42 -3.18 17.08 7.36
N GLU A 43 -2.44 16.01 7.25
CA GLU A 43 -1.29 15.93 6.35
C GLU A 43 -1.68 15.84 4.87
N LEU A 44 -2.81 15.20 4.56
CA LEU A 44 -3.23 15.04 3.18
C LEU A 44 -4.15 16.15 2.66
N ALA A 45 -4.70 16.99 3.53
CA ALA A 45 -5.57 18.10 3.11
C ALA A 45 -4.99 18.96 1.97
N PRO A 46 -3.70 19.33 1.96
CA PRO A 46 -3.13 20.14 0.88
C PRO A 46 -3.14 19.46 -0.50
N HIS A 47 -3.21 18.11 -0.52
CA HIS A 47 -3.19 17.31 -1.74
C HIS A 47 -4.59 16.99 -2.28
N TYR A 48 -5.64 17.50 -1.62
CA TYR A 48 -7.02 17.35 -2.04
C TYR A 48 -7.53 18.68 -2.60
N SER A 49 -8.19 18.63 -3.77
CA SER A 49 -8.82 19.82 -4.33
C SER A 49 -9.98 20.28 -3.46
N ALA A 50 -10.08 21.60 -3.26
CA ALA A 50 -11.22 22.21 -2.57
C ALA A 50 -12.50 22.25 -3.43
N ILE A 51 -12.39 21.98 -4.73
CA ILE A 51 -13.47 22.08 -5.70
C ILE A 51 -13.66 20.72 -6.40
N GLY A 52 -14.91 20.35 -6.66
CA GLY A 52 -15.25 19.17 -7.43
C GLY A 52 -15.91 18.07 -6.59
N ARG A 53 -16.09 16.88 -7.20
CA ARG A 53 -16.69 15.72 -6.53
C ARG A 53 -15.78 15.22 -5.40
N PRO A 54 -16.32 14.92 -4.20
CA PRO A 54 -15.55 14.32 -3.12
C PRO A 54 -14.82 13.06 -3.57
N SER A 55 -13.55 12.98 -3.24
CA SER A 55 -12.72 11.80 -3.48
C SER A 55 -12.87 10.80 -2.33
N ILE A 56 -12.22 9.63 -2.44
CA ILE A 56 -12.19 8.64 -1.37
C ILE A 56 -11.54 9.28 -0.13
N ASP A 57 -12.15 9.05 1.02
CA ASP A 57 -11.58 9.42 2.31
C ASP A 57 -10.24 8.69 2.50
N PRO A 58 -9.15 9.41 2.86
CA PRO A 58 -7.83 8.80 2.98
C PRO A 58 -7.73 7.79 4.13
N VAL A 59 -8.45 7.98 5.22
CA VAL A 59 -8.48 7.03 6.34
C VAL A 59 -9.18 5.75 5.92
N LEU A 60 -10.30 5.86 5.22
CA LEU A 60 -11.00 4.70 4.63
C LEU A 60 -10.06 3.93 3.71
N MET A 61 -9.33 4.64 2.85
CA MET A 61 -8.40 4.01 1.91
C MET A 61 -7.31 3.22 2.61
N ILE A 62 -6.67 3.79 3.64
CA ILE A 62 -5.62 3.13 4.42
C ILE A 62 -6.20 1.90 5.12
N ARG A 63 -7.35 2.01 5.76
CA ARG A 63 -8.01 0.87 6.43
C ARG A 63 -8.34 -0.25 5.45
N MET A 64 -8.88 0.06 4.27
CA MET A 64 -9.12 -0.95 3.24
C MET A 64 -7.82 -1.64 2.80
N LEU A 65 -6.73 -0.91 2.61
CA LEU A 65 -5.43 -1.50 2.27
C LEU A 65 -4.90 -2.42 3.38
N ILE A 66 -5.04 -2.02 4.65
CA ILE A 66 -4.67 -2.87 5.78
C ILE A 66 -5.45 -4.19 5.74
N VAL A 67 -6.76 -4.14 5.52
CA VAL A 67 -7.58 -5.36 5.32
C VAL A 67 -7.01 -6.21 4.18
N GLY A 68 -6.70 -5.59 3.04
CA GLY A 68 -6.12 -6.29 1.89
C GLY A 68 -4.83 -7.03 2.22
N TYR A 69 -3.92 -6.38 2.94
CA TYR A 69 -2.64 -6.98 3.33
C TYR A 69 -2.79 -8.06 4.40
N VAL A 70 -3.52 -7.78 5.47
CA VAL A 70 -3.67 -8.71 6.61
C VAL A 70 -4.38 -9.99 6.20
N PHE A 71 -5.40 -9.88 5.35
CA PHE A 71 -6.19 -11.04 4.90
C PHE A 71 -5.78 -11.56 3.52
N ALA A 72 -4.63 -11.14 3.00
CA ALA A 72 -4.04 -11.59 1.75
C ALA A 72 -4.97 -11.46 0.52
N ILE A 73 -5.78 -10.39 0.48
CA ILE A 73 -6.67 -10.09 -0.63
C ILE A 73 -5.87 -9.38 -1.73
N ARG A 74 -5.43 -10.13 -2.73
CA ARG A 74 -4.43 -9.67 -3.73
C ARG A 74 -4.96 -8.69 -4.77
N SER A 75 -6.28 -8.58 -4.92
CA SER A 75 -6.91 -7.77 -5.97
C SER A 75 -7.75 -6.67 -5.36
N GLU A 76 -7.57 -5.43 -5.82
CA GLU A 76 -8.38 -4.28 -5.39
C GLU A 76 -9.87 -4.47 -5.68
N ARG A 77 -10.19 -5.15 -6.78
CA ARG A 77 -11.58 -5.52 -7.10
C ARG A 77 -12.14 -6.52 -6.10
N ALA A 78 -11.35 -7.53 -5.72
CA ALA A 78 -11.73 -8.48 -4.67
C ALA A 78 -11.84 -7.77 -3.32
N LEU A 79 -10.90 -6.89 -2.98
CA LEU A 79 -10.94 -6.11 -1.75
C LEU A 79 -12.23 -5.30 -1.61
N CYS A 80 -12.61 -4.55 -2.64
CA CYS A 80 -13.87 -3.79 -2.63
C CYS A 80 -15.10 -4.69 -2.45
N ARG A 81 -15.11 -5.88 -3.07
CA ARG A 81 -16.21 -6.87 -2.89
C ARG A 81 -16.25 -7.46 -1.48
N GLU A 82 -15.09 -7.83 -0.95
CA GLU A 82 -14.99 -8.38 0.40
C GLU A 82 -15.42 -7.34 1.45
N VAL A 83 -14.98 -6.10 1.34
CA VAL A 83 -15.45 -5.02 2.24
C VAL A 83 -16.95 -4.77 2.08
N GLN A 84 -17.51 -4.99 0.89
CA GLN A 84 -18.94 -4.81 0.67
C GLN A 84 -19.78 -5.82 1.45
N VAL A 85 -19.35 -7.07 1.59
CA VAL A 85 -20.16 -8.17 2.15
C VAL A 85 -19.73 -8.60 3.55
N ASN A 86 -18.51 -8.28 3.98
CA ASN A 86 -17.98 -8.69 5.28
C ASN A 86 -18.20 -7.61 6.34
N LEU A 87 -18.98 -7.93 7.35
CA LEU A 87 -19.33 -7.01 8.43
C LEU A 87 -18.14 -6.57 9.27
N ALA A 88 -17.17 -7.46 9.53
CA ALA A 88 -15.96 -7.13 10.28
C ALA A 88 -15.07 -6.14 9.53
N TYR A 89 -14.99 -6.28 8.20
CA TYR A 89 -14.22 -5.33 7.37
C TYR A 89 -14.92 -3.97 7.27
N ARG A 90 -16.26 -3.97 7.18
CA ARG A 90 -17.05 -2.73 7.22
C ARG A 90 -16.86 -2.01 8.54
N TRP A 91 -16.95 -2.72 9.65
CA TRP A 91 -16.72 -2.17 10.99
C TRP A 91 -15.32 -1.55 11.09
N PHE A 92 -14.29 -2.29 10.69
CA PHE A 92 -12.91 -1.80 10.72
C PHE A 92 -12.70 -0.57 9.82
N CYS A 93 -13.37 -0.52 8.68
CA CYS A 93 -13.33 0.61 7.76
C CYS A 93 -14.19 1.80 8.20
N GLY A 94 -14.96 1.68 9.28
CA GLY A 94 -15.86 2.72 9.75
C GLY A 94 -17.08 2.93 8.84
N LEU A 95 -17.51 1.88 8.13
CA LEU A 95 -18.62 1.90 7.19
C LEU A 95 -19.86 1.22 7.79
N GLY A 96 -20.99 1.89 7.77
CA GLY A 96 -22.29 1.30 8.05
C GLY A 96 -22.75 0.38 6.91
N ILE A 97 -23.86 -0.33 7.11
CA ILE A 97 -24.39 -1.28 6.12
C ILE A 97 -24.79 -0.62 4.82
N GLU A 98 -25.34 0.58 4.89
CA GLU A 98 -25.84 1.32 3.73
C GLU A 98 -24.75 2.13 3.02
N ASP A 99 -23.57 2.26 3.64
CA ASP A 99 -22.49 3.05 3.08
C ASP A 99 -21.95 2.42 1.79
N LYS A 100 -21.73 3.27 0.80
CA LYS A 100 -21.19 2.85 -0.49
C LYS A 100 -19.71 2.58 -0.40
N ILE A 101 -19.30 1.43 -0.90
CA ILE A 101 -17.88 1.09 -1.06
C ILE A 101 -17.34 1.81 -2.29
N PRO A 102 -16.10 2.33 -2.24
CA PRO A 102 -15.45 2.90 -3.41
C PRO A 102 -15.37 1.91 -4.57
N ASP A 103 -15.56 2.42 -5.79
CA ASP A 103 -15.29 1.62 -6.99
C ASP A 103 -13.79 1.29 -7.08
N HIS A 104 -13.47 0.06 -7.49
CA HIS A 104 -12.08 -0.42 -7.58
C HIS A 104 -11.19 0.44 -8.49
N SER A 105 -11.75 1.01 -9.56
CA SER A 105 -10.97 1.87 -10.47
C SER A 105 -10.62 3.21 -9.85
N VAL A 106 -11.53 3.77 -9.05
CA VAL A 106 -11.30 5.01 -8.30
C VAL A 106 -10.31 4.75 -7.16
N PHE A 107 -10.43 3.59 -6.51
CA PHE A 107 -9.52 3.14 -5.47
C PHE A 107 -8.09 2.98 -6.01
N SER A 108 -7.92 2.24 -7.12
CA SER A 108 -6.64 2.02 -7.79
C SER A 108 -5.98 3.34 -8.21
N ARG A 109 -6.75 4.25 -8.81
CA ARG A 109 -6.25 5.57 -9.19
C ARG A 109 -5.78 6.38 -7.99
N ALA A 110 -6.56 6.44 -6.91
CA ALA A 110 -6.18 7.17 -5.72
C ALA A 110 -4.89 6.60 -5.10
N ARG A 111 -4.73 5.27 -5.07
CA ARG A 111 -3.52 4.60 -4.59
C ARG A 111 -2.29 4.99 -5.40
N ASN A 112 -2.38 4.89 -6.72
CA ASN A 112 -1.23 5.06 -7.60
C ASN A 112 -0.83 6.52 -7.82
N GLU A 113 -1.79 7.44 -7.82
CA GLU A 113 -1.52 8.86 -8.04
C GLU A 113 -1.25 9.59 -6.73
N ARG A 114 -2.23 9.67 -5.84
CA ARG A 114 -2.17 10.54 -4.67
C ARG A 114 -1.34 9.97 -3.53
N PHE A 115 -1.57 8.72 -3.18
CA PHE A 115 -0.91 8.13 -2.02
C PHE A 115 0.55 7.76 -2.30
N HIS A 116 0.83 7.32 -3.51
CA HIS A 116 2.20 6.98 -3.91
C HIS A 116 3.10 8.22 -3.98
N ASN A 117 2.61 9.30 -4.59
CA ASN A 117 3.41 10.50 -4.82
C ASN A 117 3.72 11.31 -3.55
N HIS A 118 3.07 11.00 -2.42
CA HIS A 118 3.20 11.77 -1.17
C HIS A 118 3.70 10.94 0.02
N ASP A 119 4.36 9.83 -0.23
CA ASP A 119 4.97 8.94 0.79
C ASP A 119 4.04 8.53 1.95
N VAL A 120 2.74 8.56 1.73
CA VAL A 120 1.75 8.28 2.79
C VAL A 120 1.95 6.90 3.38
N PHE A 121 2.20 5.89 2.54
CA PHE A 121 2.40 4.51 3.01
C PHE A 121 3.67 4.38 3.84
N ARG A 122 4.74 5.05 3.46
CA ARG A 122 5.98 5.10 4.22
C ARG A 122 5.74 5.70 5.61
N ARG A 123 5.03 6.82 5.69
CA ARG A 123 4.70 7.47 6.97
C ARG A 123 3.82 6.61 7.86
N VAL A 124 2.81 5.92 7.29
CA VAL A 124 2.01 4.94 8.04
C VAL A 124 2.90 3.85 8.60
N PHE A 125 3.78 3.29 7.79
CA PHE A 125 4.72 2.25 8.20
C PHE A 125 5.64 2.73 9.32
N GLU A 126 6.27 3.89 9.16
CA GLU A 126 7.18 4.47 10.15
C GLU A 126 6.49 4.71 11.49
N ARG A 127 5.24 5.19 11.50
CA ARG A 127 4.44 5.38 12.72
C ARG A 127 4.09 4.06 13.40
N VAL A 128 3.71 3.04 12.62
CA VAL A 128 3.44 1.70 13.16
C VAL A 128 4.70 1.10 13.78
N VAL A 129 5.84 1.20 13.10
CA VAL A 129 7.13 0.73 13.62
C VAL A 129 7.51 1.48 14.89
N ALA A 130 7.35 2.80 14.93
CA ALA A 130 7.61 3.60 16.13
C ALA A 130 6.72 3.18 17.31
N ALA A 131 5.44 2.89 17.05
CA ALA A 131 4.53 2.36 18.08
C ALA A 131 4.98 0.98 18.59
N CYS A 132 5.43 0.10 17.70
CA CYS A 132 5.96 -1.22 18.07
C CYS A 132 7.24 -1.11 18.93
N ILE A 133 8.13 -0.18 18.58
CA ILE A 133 9.35 0.10 19.37
C ILE A 133 8.97 0.63 20.74
N ALA A 134 8.06 1.59 20.83
CA ALA A 134 7.59 2.16 22.09
C ALA A 134 6.91 1.13 22.99
N ALA A 135 6.24 0.13 22.40
CA ALA A 135 5.63 -1.00 23.10
C ALA A 135 6.64 -2.10 23.48
N GLY A 136 7.93 -1.96 23.14
CA GLY A 136 8.96 -2.97 23.42
C GLY A 136 8.84 -4.26 22.59
N LEU A 137 8.07 -4.22 21.50
CA LEU A 137 7.87 -5.38 20.60
C LEU A 137 9.02 -5.57 19.62
N VAL A 138 9.86 -4.55 19.44
CA VAL A 138 11.03 -4.56 18.54
C VAL A 138 12.26 -4.23 19.36
N GLY A 139 13.13 -5.22 19.56
CA GLY A 139 14.34 -5.08 20.39
C GLY A 139 15.54 -4.48 19.68
N GLY A 140 15.55 -4.43 18.36
CA GLY A 140 16.68 -3.91 17.58
C GLY A 140 17.95 -4.78 17.60
N GLU A 141 17.90 -5.97 18.18
CA GLU A 141 19.06 -6.87 18.31
C GLU A 141 19.38 -7.65 17.04
N GLY A 142 18.48 -7.69 16.09
CA GLY A 142 18.66 -8.38 14.81
C GLY A 142 17.81 -7.79 13.71
N PHE A 143 18.41 -7.66 12.53
CA PHE A 143 17.70 -7.25 11.30
C PHE A 143 17.76 -8.40 10.30
N ALA A 144 16.62 -8.83 9.78
CA ALA A 144 16.53 -9.71 8.64
C ALA A 144 16.07 -8.92 7.42
N VAL A 145 16.86 -8.98 6.35
CA VAL A 145 16.47 -8.41 5.05
C VAL A 145 16.07 -9.59 4.17
N ASP A 146 14.80 -9.64 3.78
CA ASP A 146 14.31 -10.58 2.79
C ASP A 146 14.50 -9.98 1.40
N ALA A 147 15.27 -10.68 0.56
CA ALA A 147 15.49 -10.30 -0.83
C ALA A 147 14.64 -11.19 -1.73
N SER A 148 13.58 -10.65 -2.28
CA SER A 148 12.82 -11.30 -3.34
C SER A 148 13.51 -11.11 -4.68
N LEU A 149 13.56 -12.19 -5.49
CA LEU A 149 13.95 -12.09 -6.90
C LEU A 149 12.78 -11.42 -7.64
N ILE A 150 12.99 -10.18 -8.04
CA ILE A 150 12.05 -9.46 -8.92
C ILE A 150 12.61 -9.58 -10.32
N GLU A 151 11.76 -10.02 -11.27
CA GLU A 151 12.14 -10.05 -12.68
C GLU A 151 12.31 -8.60 -13.18
N ALA A 152 13.49 -8.29 -13.67
CA ALA A 152 13.80 -6.95 -14.14
C ALA A 152 13.08 -6.71 -15.49
N ASP A 153 12.45 -5.54 -15.64
CA ASP A 153 11.90 -5.09 -16.91
C ASP A 153 12.99 -4.59 -17.86
N ALA A 154 14.00 -5.42 -18.03
CA ALA A 154 15.21 -5.11 -18.80
C ALA A 154 15.28 -5.92 -20.08
N ASN A 155 15.35 -5.22 -21.20
CA ASN A 155 15.49 -5.85 -22.51
C ASN A 155 16.98 -5.89 -22.94
N LYS A 156 17.53 -7.10 -23.03
CA LYS A 156 18.93 -7.33 -23.44
C LYS A 156 19.25 -6.75 -24.81
N SER A 157 18.34 -6.86 -25.78
CA SER A 157 18.56 -6.39 -27.14
C SER A 157 18.58 -4.86 -27.28
N ARG A 158 18.04 -4.15 -26.28
CA ARG A 158 18.01 -2.68 -26.24
C ARG A 158 19.00 -2.09 -25.22
N SER A 159 19.83 -2.93 -24.61
CA SER A 159 20.83 -2.47 -23.64
C SER A 159 21.96 -1.75 -24.34
N ILE A 160 22.45 -0.69 -23.73
CA ILE A 160 23.57 0.11 -24.18
C ILE A 160 24.80 -0.12 -23.28
N PRO A 161 26.02 0.05 -23.79
CA PRO A 161 27.21 -0.02 -22.95
C PRO A 161 27.13 0.99 -21.81
N GLY A 162 27.49 0.59 -20.58
CA GLY A 162 27.43 1.47 -19.42
C GLY A 162 28.30 2.72 -19.54
N SER A 163 29.38 2.64 -20.32
CA SER A 163 30.24 3.80 -20.66
C SER A 163 29.57 4.84 -21.55
N GLN A 164 28.53 4.47 -22.26
CA GLN A 164 27.75 5.35 -23.15
C GLN A 164 26.44 5.82 -22.49
N TRP A 165 26.11 5.29 -21.30
CA TRP A 165 24.91 5.68 -20.59
C TRP A 165 25.14 7.05 -19.94
N ASN A 166 24.39 8.05 -20.39
CA ASN A 166 24.43 9.39 -19.83
C ASN A 166 23.52 9.44 -18.57
N LYS A 167 24.11 9.82 -17.44
CA LYS A 167 23.37 10.03 -16.18
C LYS A 167 22.62 11.36 -16.15
N ASP A 168 22.99 12.30 -17.01
CA ASP A 168 22.32 13.62 -17.15
C ASP A 168 21.06 13.48 -17.99
N ILE A 169 20.09 12.74 -17.46
CA ILE A 169 18.78 12.59 -18.08
C ILE A 169 17.89 13.71 -17.56
N ASP A 170 17.22 14.41 -18.48
CA ASP A 170 16.24 15.42 -18.15
C ASP A 170 15.16 14.79 -17.20
N PRO A 171 15.00 15.29 -15.96
CA PRO A 171 14.08 14.71 -14.99
C PRO A 171 12.63 14.64 -15.49
N GLU A 172 12.23 15.58 -16.38
CA GLU A 172 10.87 15.60 -16.96
C GLU A 172 10.64 14.50 -18.00
N ARG A 173 11.74 13.95 -18.56
CA ARG A 173 11.70 12.87 -19.57
C ARG A 173 12.11 11.52 -19.02
N ALA A 174 12.58 11.48 -17.80
CA ALA A 174 12.99 10.25 -17.16
C ALA A 174 11.77 9.35 -16.89
N THR A 175 11.91 8.06 -17.19
CA THR A 175 10.92 7.10 -16.70
C THR A 175 11.02 7.00 -15.17
N ARG A 176 9.95 6.61 -14.51
CA ARG A 176 9.92 6.46 -13.07
C ARG A 176 11.08 5.59 -12.55
N ALA A 177 11.37 4.46 -13.21
CA ALA A 177 12.46 3.55 -12.86
C ALA A 177 13.83 4.25 -12.94
N VAL A 178 14.04 5.12 -13.92
CA VAL A 178 15.26 5.92 -14.06
C VAL A 178 15.38 6.94 -12.94
N SER A 179 14.29 7.64 -12.60
CA SER A 179 14.27 8.64 -11.53
C SER A 179 14.53 8.00 -10.17
N GLU A 180 13.91 6.87 -9.87
CA GLU A 180 14.11 6.11 -8.63
C GLU A 180 15.56 5.60 -8.52
N TYR A 181 16.15 5.13 -9.63
CA TYR A 181 17.53 4.67 -9.67
C TYR A 181 18.53 5.83 -9.45
N LEU A 182 18.30 6.97 -10.08
CA LEU A 182 19.15 8.16 -9.89
C LEU A 182 19.08 8.68 -8.44
N ALA A 183 17.88 8.72 -7.85
CA ALA A 183 17.68 9.08 -6.45
C ALA A 183 18.44 8.12 -5.50
N THR A 184 18.44 6.82 -5.79
CA THR A 184 19.18 5.82 -5.01
C THR A 184 20.70 6.00 -5.13
N LEU A 185 21.19 6.43 -6.27
CA LEU A 185 22.63 6.73 -6.45
C LEU A 185 23.09 7.96 -5.67
N ASP A 186 22.23 8.96 -5.52
CA ASP A 186 22.51 10.18 -4.78
C ASP A 186 22.36 9.99 -3.25
N ASP A 187 21.69 8.92 -2.81
CA ASP A 187 21.48 8.61 -1.40
C ASP A 187 22.70 7.86 -0.81
N ALA A 188 23.74 8.61 -0.46
CA ALA A 188 24.95 8.09 0.17
C ALA A 188 24.70 7.42 1.55
N ALA A 189 23.52 7.61 2.15
CA ALA A 189 23.18 7.06 3.47
C ALA A 189 22.94 5.55 3.45
N TYR A 190 22.63 4.97 2.30
CA TYR A 190 22.32 3.54 2.19
C TYR A 190 23.52 2.66 1.83
N GLY A 191 24.73 3.18 1.71
CA GLY A 191 25.91 2.39 1.35
C GLY A 191 25.77 1.66 0.01
N ALA A 192 24.76 2.00 -0.75
CA ALA A 192 24.49 1.42 -2.05
C ALA A 192 25.44 2.02 -3.06
N ALA A 193 26.21 1.16 -3.66
CA ALA A 193 26.95 1.40 -4.85
C ALA A 193 28.34 2.04 -4.67
N THR A 194 29.30 1.19 -4.47
CA THR A 194 30.58 1.40 -5.18
C THR A 194 30.26 1.80 -6.62
N PRO A 195 30.84 2.87 -7.16
CA PRO A 195 30.60 3.34 -8.53
C PRO A 195 31.21 2.35 -9.54
N VAL A 196 30.63 1.18 -9.65
CA VAL A 196 31.00 0.20 -10.67
C VAL A 196 30.21 0.57 -11.92
N ILE A 197 30.92 0.96 -12.96
CA ILE A 197 30.30 1.19 -14.28
C ILE A 197 29.82 -0.18 -14.79
N PRO A 198 28.49 -0.40 -14.90
CA PRO A 198 27.98 -1.67 -15.38
C PRO A 198 28.39 -1.87 -16.85
N LYS A 199 28.63 -3.12 -17.26
CA LYS A 199 29.04 -3.42 -18.64
C LYS A 199 27.95 -3.03 -19.65
N PHE A 200 26.69 -3.27 -19.29
CA PHE A 200 25.52 -2.88 -20.07
C PHE A 200 24.43 -2.38 -19.14
N VAL A 201 23.66 -1.41 -19.61
CA VAL A 201 22.52 -0.79 -18.91
C VAL A 201 21.29 -0.89 -19.81
N SER A 202 20.16 -1.26 -19.22
CA SER A 202 18.88 -1.17 -19.92
C SER A 202 18.28 0.22 -19.71
N PRO A 203 17.95 0.98 -20.76
CA PRO A 203 17.32 2.28 -20.61
C PRO A 203 15.94 2.24 -19.94
N SER A 204 15.23 1.10 -20.01
CA SER A 204 13.93 0.91 -19.36
C SER A 204 14.04 0.57 -17.88
N ASP A 205 15.13 -0.07 -17.47
CA ASP A 205 15.40 -0.45 -16.07
C ASP A 205 16.92 -0.37 -15.80
N PRO A 206 17.45 0.82 -15.48
CA PRO A 206 18.88 1.03 -15.25
C PRO A 206 19.41 0.31 -14.01
N ALA A 207 18.55 -0.06 -13.07
CA ALA A 207 18.94 -0.82 -11.87
C ALA A 207 19.27 -2.28 -12.20
N ALA A 208 18.77 -2.80 -13.32
CA ALA A 208 19.08 -4.13 -13.81
C ALA A 208 20.54 -4.20 -14.27
N GLN A 209 21.39 -4.77 -13.43
CA GLN A 209 22.81 -4.95 -13.74
C GLN A 209 23.05 -6.28 -14.45
N TRP A 210 23.55 -6.21 -15.69
CA TRP A 210 23.99 -7.39 -16.40
C TRP A 210 25.36 -7.86 -15.90
N ARG A 211 25.39 -8.98 -15.18
CA ARG A 211 26.62 -9.68 -14.88
C ARG A 211 26.86 -10.74 -15.97
N VAL A 212 28.02 -10.67 -16.60
CA VAL A 212 28.50 -11.77 -17.46
C VAL A 212 28.93 -12.89 -16.52
N ARG A 213 28.37 -14.07 -16.71
CA ARG A 213 28.88 -15.31 -16.11
C ARG A 213 30.14 -15.74 -16.82
#